data_f6b9aad9b366dfa1518b3e86c5135709
#
_entry.id   f6b9aad9b366dfa1518b3e86c5135709
#
_cell.length_a   1.000
_cell.length_b   1.000
_cell.length_c   1.000
_cell.angle_alpha   90.00
_cell.angle_beta   90.00
_cell.angle_gamma   90.00
#
_symmetry.space_group_name_H-M   'P 1'
#
loop_
_entity.id
_entity.type
_entity.pdbx_description
1 polymer ?
#
loop_
_entity_poly.entity_id
_entity_poly.type
_entity_poly.pdbx_seq_one_letter_code
_entity_poly.pdbx_strand_id
1 'polypeptide(L)'
;MQEERMGEGKALRTLDRRGFLRASGLAGAGLVASGASAFAQAGKPDPAITEVQEWERVLGPGVVSKPYGVPSEFENNVVRRDVEWLTAGRESSVSFTPLHDLDGIITPSGLCFERHHAGIAQIDPAKHRLMLNGLLDRQLVFTMDDLKRFPGRQNRAYFLECAANSGMEWRGAQLNGCQFTHGMVHNVWYTGIPLKTLLDEAGVKTNGKWILAEGADAAGMTRSIPIDKAMKDCMVAWAMNGEALRPEQGYPLRLVVPGWEGNMWVKWLRRIEVGDKPWHHREETSKYTDLLADGRSRRFTWIMDAKSVITNPSPQAPLKQKGPNVLTGIAWSGRGRVTRVDVSIDGGKNWRQARMDGPSMPLSMARFYVDFDWNGQEMLLQSRAIDSTGYVQPTKNELRQVRGTNSIYHNNGIQTWLVRGNGEAENVEVS
;
A
#
# COMPACT_ATOMS: atom_id res chain seq x y z
N MET A 1 -19.40 65.71 33.16
CA MET A 1 -18.56 65.43 34.36
C MET A 1 -17.73 64.23 34.06
N GLN A 2 -16.49 64.49 33.90
CA GLN A 2 -15.22 63.73 34.19
C GLN A 2 -15.09 62.42 33.43
N GLU A 3 -14.21 62.38 32.40
CA GLU A 3 -12.73 62.40 32.43
C GLU A 3 -12.17 61.31 33.37
N GLU A 4 -11.40 60.42 32.91
CA GLU A 4 -9.99 60.30 32.49
C GLU A 4 -9.65 58.78 32.58
N ARG A 5 -8.73 58.13 31.98
CA ARG A 5 -7.44 58.41 31.33
C ARG A 5 -6.95 57.18 30.59
N MET A 6 -6.21 57.44 29.56
CA MET A 6 -5.42 56.49 28.77
C MET A 6 -4.35 55.80 29.62
N GLY A 7 -4.07 54.54 29.31
CA GLY A 7 -2.92 53.78 29.75
C GLY A 7 -2.24 53.10 28.57
N GLU A 8 -0.98 53.45 28.38
CA GLU A 8 -0.07 53.28 27.26
C GLU A 8 0.12 51.81 26.81
N GLY A 9 0.04 51.63 25.51
CA GLY A 9 0.47 50.40 24.84
C GLY A 9 1.98 50.27 24.82
N LYS A 10 2.51 49.21 25.41
CA LYS A 10 3.89 48.79 25.21
C LYS A 10 4.06 48.17 23.83
N ALA A 11 4.76 48.86 22.94
CA ALA A 11 5.22 48.35 21.66
C ALA A 11 6.11 47.13 21.86
N LEU A 12 5.70 46.00 21.32
CA LEU A 12 6.54 44.81 21.13
C LEU A 12 7.62 45.14 20.10
N ARG A 13 8.87 45.32 20.58
CA ARG A 13 10.03 45.39 19.71
C ARG A 13 10.23 44.06 19.01
N THR A 14 10.04 44.02 17.72
CA THR A 14 10.47 42.90 16.87
C THR A 14 12.02 42.84 16.89
N LEU A 15 12.53 41.78 17.49
CA LEU A 15 13.95 41.45 17.41
C LEU A 15 14.28 41.05 15.97
N ASP A 16 15.19 41.77 15.34
CA ASP A 16 15.69 41.44 14.03
C ASP A 16 16.62 40.19 14.08
N ARG A 17 16.81 39.54 12.95
CA ARG A 17 17.63 38.33 12.82
C ARG A 17 19.07 38.50 13.32
N ARG A 18 19.60 39.70 13.36
CA ARG A 18 20.99 40.02 13.85
C ARG A 18 21.04 40.13 15.36
N GLY A 19 19.96 40.56 16.02
CA GLY A 19 19.85 40.60 17.47
C GLY A 19 19.78 39.19 18.09
N PHE A 20 19.13 38.23 17.41
CA PHE A 20 19.04 36.86 17.87
C PHE A 20 20.40 36.14 17.89
N LEU A 21 21.23 36.37 16.88
CA LEU A 21 22.56 35.73 16.78
C LEU A 21 23.61 36.34 17.76
N ARG A 22 23.39 37.52 18.30
CA ARG A 22 24.26 38.11 19.33
C ARG A 22 23.91 37.71 20.76
N ALA A 23 22.69 37.30 21.00
CA ALA A 23 22.23 36.85 22.34
C ALA A 23 22.61 35.40 22.65
N SER A 24 22.95 34.59 21.65
CA SER A 24 23.31 33.18 21.82
C SER A 24 24.78 32.93 22.15
N GLY A 25 25.60 33.95 22.21
CA GLY A 25 27.05 33.84 22.36
C GLY A 25 27.63 33.98 23.79
N LEU A 26 26.79 34.15 24.80
CA LEU A 26 27.27 34.48 26.16
C LEU A 26 26.61 33.76 27.33
N ALA A 27 26.16 32.50 27.12
CA ALA A 27 25.72 31.69 28.23
C ALA A 27 26.03 30.20 27.97
N GLY A 28 27.21 29.74 28.37
CA GLY A 28 27.51 28.34 28.26
C GLY A 28 28.95 27.92 28.52
N ALA A 29 29.60 28.52 29.52
CA ALA A 29 30.80 27.92 30.08
C ALA A 29 30.46 27.31 31.45
N GLY A 30 30.28 26.04 31.50
CA GLY A 30 30.20 25.31 32.76
C GLY A 30 29.41 24.03 32.72
N LEU A 31 30.16 22.91 32.70
CA LEU A 31 29.74 21.55 33.11
C LEU A 31 28.69 20.81 32.27
N VAL A 32 29.12 19.82 31.50
CA VAL A 32 29.07 18.41 31.84
C VAL A 32 29.96 17.63 30.89
N ALA A 33 31.05 17.11 31.38
CA ALA A 33 31.76 15.99 30.79
C ALA A 33 31.08 14.72 31.24
N SER A 34 30.47 13.97 30.35
CA SER A 34 30.46 12.51 30.29
C SER A 34 29.36 12.03 29.32
N GLY A 35 29.76 11.32 28.29
CA GLY A 35 28.89 10.40 27.59
C GLY A 35 28.37 10.79 26.21
N ALA A 36 29.21 11.33 25.32
CA ALA A 36 28.93 11.33 23.88
C ALA A 36 30.24 11.41 23.07
N SER A 37 31.12 10.46 23.28
CA SER A 37 32.35 10.32 22.49
C SER A 37 32.26 9.06 21.65
N ALA A 38 31.54 9.12 20.57
CA ALA A 38 31.65 8.10 19.55
C ALA A 38 31.05 8.56 18.22
N PHE A 39 31.58 9.63 17.59
CA PHE A 39 31.40 9.84 16.15
C PHE A 39 31.99 11.20 15.72
N ALA A 40 33.06 11.63 16.35
CA ALA A 40 33.90 12.65 15.78
C ALA A 40 35.29 12.06 15.53
N GLN A 41 35.42 11.28 14.47
CA GLN A 41 36.72 11.15 13.82
C GLN A 41 37.10 12.56 13.38
N ALA A 42 38.21 13.08 13.91
CA ALA A 42 38.81 14.31 13.43
C ALA A 42 39.38 14.09 12.01
N GLY A 43 38.46 13.92 11.06
CA GLY A 43 38.75 13.94 9.63
C GLY A 43 38.76 15.35 9.10
N LYS A 44 39.37 15.56 7.96
CA LYS A 44 39.20 16.82 7.20
C LYS A 44 37.71 17.10 7.01
N PRO A 45 37.26 18.37 7.10
CA PRO A 45 35.84 18.70 6.81
C PRO A 45 35.44 18.11 5.48
N ASP A 46 34.23 17.54 5.43
CA ASP A 46 33.67 16.98 4.20
C ASP A 46 33.58 18.12 3.14
N PRO A 47 34.27 17.99 1.99
CA PRO A 47 34.18 19.00 0.92
C PRO A 47 32.74 19.27 0.48
N ALA A 48 31.85 18.25 0.52
CA ALA A 48 30.43 18.39 0.18
C ALA A 48 29.69 19.37 1.11
N ILE A 49 30.23 19.67 2.30
CA ILE A 49 29.66 20.60 3.27
C ILE A 49 30.38 21.94 3.24
N THR A 50 31.72 21.95 3.00
CA THR A 50 32.58 23.15 3.13
C THR A 50 32.80 23.87 1.81
N GLU A 51 32.60 23.22 0.68
CA GLU A 51 32.70 23.80 -0.65
C GLU A 51 31.32 24.15 -1.19
N VAL A 52 31.20 25.29 -1.86
CA VAL A 52 29.95 25.66 -2.54
C VAL A 52 29.81 24.79 -3.78
N GLN A 53 28.80 23.94 -3.78
CA GLN A 53 28.54 23.01 -4.86
C GLN A 53 28.04 23.74 -6.12
N GLU A 54 28.20 23.12 -7.29
CA GLU A 54 27.83 23.75 -8.56
C GLU A 54 26.34 24.09 -8.62
N TRP A 55 25.46 23.22 -8.13
CA TRP A 55 24.01 23.47 -8.10
C TRP A 55 23.59 24.64 -7.18
N GLU A 56 24.44 25.09 -6.25
CA GLU A 56 24.21 26.28 -5.44
C GLU A 56 24.51 27.59 -6.17
N ARG A 57 25.24 27.52 -7.30
CA ARG A 57 25.68 28.67 -8.10
C ARG A 57 24.82 28.89 -9.33
N VAL A 58 24.02 27.89 -9.74
CA VAL A 58 23.20 27.97 -10.93
C VAL A 58 21.72 27.91 -10.57
N LEU A 59 20.92 28.64 -11.32
CA LEU A 59 19.46 28.49 -11.24
C LEU A 59 19.07 27.18 -11.94
N GLY A 60 18.28 26.36 -11.27
CA GLY A 60 17.70 25.19 -11.89
C GLY A 60 16.76 25.53 -13.05
N PRO A 61 16.24 24.54 -13.78
CA PRO A 61 15.27 24.78 -14.83
C PRO A 61 14.04 25.47 -14.25
N GLY A 62 13.45 26.37 -15.05
CA GLY A 62 12.20 27.03 -14.69
C GLY A 62 11.08 26.04 -14.41
N VAL A 63 10.07 26.48 -13.67
CA VAL A 63 8.88 25.68 -13.38
C VAL A 63 8.20 25.28 -14.69
N VAL A 64 8.16 23.99 -14.98
CA VAL A 64 7.47 23.43 -16.15
C VAL A 64 6.08 22.96 -15.72
N SER A 65 5.05 23.59 -16.32
CA SER A 65 3.67 23.18 -16.08
C SER A 65 3.38 21.83 -16.76
N LYS A 66 3.28 20.78 -15.94
CA LYS A 66 2.85 19.42 -16.37
C LYS A 66 1.75 18.95 -15.43
N PRO A 67 0.81 18.08 -15.88
CA PRO A 67 -0.36 17.70 -15.10
C PRO A 67 -0.06 17.26 -13.67
N TYR A 68 0.96 16.48 -13.42
CA TYR A 68 1.28 15.96 -12.08
C TYR A 68 2.74 16.20 -11.68
N GLY A 69 3.42 17.11 -12.37
CA GLY A 69 4.85 17.30 -12.17
C GLY A 69 5.66 16.08 -12.64
N VAL A 70 6.93 16.10 -12.29
CA VAL A 70 7.85 14.98 -12.54
C VAL A 70 8.75 14.80 -11.32
N PRO A 71 9.14 13.58 -10.95
CA PRO A 71 10.17 13.33 -9.95
C PRO A 71 11.52 13.92 -10.38
N SER A 72 12.48 13.99 -9.44
CA SER A 72 13.87 14.26 -9.78
C SER A 72 14.39 13.27 -10.81
N GLU A 73 15.25 13.71 -11.71
CA GLU A 73 15.92 12.83 -12.67
C GLU A 73 16.79 11.75 -12.00
N PHE A 74 17.21 11.97 -10.77
CA PHE A 74 17.95 11.00 -9.96
C PHE A 74 17.08 9.87 -9.40
N GLU A 75 15.75 9.97 -9.51
CA GLU A 75 14.78 8.96 -9.11
C GLU A 75 14.20 8.16 -10.30
N ASN A 76 14.82 8.25 -11.47
CA ASN A 76 14.35 7.57 -12.68
C ASN A 76 14.37 6.05 -12.63
N ASN A 77 15.07 5.47 -11.65
CA ASN A 77 15.12 4.03 -11.36
C ASN A 77 13.92 3.53 -10.53
N VAL A 78 13.20 4.44 -9.86
CA VAL A 78 12.02 4.11 -9.05
C VAL A 78 10.82 3.91 -9.98
N VAL A 79 10.64 2.67 -10.42
CA VAL A 79 9.65 2.33 -11.45
C VAL A 79 8.84 1.08 -11.10
N ARG A 80 7.62 1.02 -11.58
CA ARG A 80 6.91 -0.26 -11.65
C ARG A 80 7.63 -1.17 -12.64
N ARG A 81 7.89 -2.40 -12.23
CA ARG A 81 8.50 -3.40 -13.12
C ARG A 81 7.46 -4.43 -13.52
N ASP A 82 7.46 -4.77 -14.78
CA ASP A 82 6.71 -5.89 -15.34
C ASP A 82 7.59 -7.14 -15.42
N VAL A 83 6.97 -8.27 -15.71
CA VAL A 83 7.63 -9.54 -15.94
C VAL A 83 7.16 -10.06 -17.30
N GLU A 84 8.06 -10.16 -18.27
CA GLU A 84 7.75 -10.45 -19.66
C GLU A 84 6.87 -11.70 -19.83
N TRP A 85 7.21 -12.79 -19.15
CA TRP A 85 6.44 -14.03 -19.23
C TRP A 85 5.06 -13.98 -18.54
N LEU A 86 4.77 -12.96 -17.72
CA LEU A 86 3.42 -12.67 -17.17
C LEU A 86 2.67 -11.62 -17.97
N THR A 87 3.35 -10.92 -18.89
CA THR A 87 2.81 -9.88 -19.75
C THR A 87 2.76 -10.42 -21.18
N ALA A 88 1.81 -11.31 -21.44
CA ALA A 88 1.68 -12.00 -22.72
C ALA A 88 1.30 -11.09 -23.89
N GLY A 89 0.90 -9.87 -23.62
CA GLY A 89 0.50 -8.85 -24.61
C GLY A 89 0.05 -7.57 -23.90
N ARG A 90 -0.21 -6.53 -24.66
CA ARG A 90 -0.69 -5.23 -24.13
C ARG A 90 -2.04 -5.34 -23.43
N GLU A 91 -2.85 -6.32 -23.82
CA GLU A 91 -4.19 -6.57 -23.30
C GLU A 91 -4.17 -7.25 -21.93
N SER A 92 -3.12 -8.01 -21.63
CA SER A 92 -2.98 -8.72 -20.37
C SER A 92 -1.59 -8.48 -19.81
N SER A 93 -1.50 -7.67 -18.78
CA SER A 93 -0.22 -7.31 -18.17
C SER A 93 -0.30 -7.28 -16.64
N VAL A 94 0.87 -7.36 -16.04
CA VAL A 94 1.06 -7.15 -14.60
C VAL A 94 2.32 -6.30 -14.40
N SER A 95 2.21 -5.30 -13.52
CA SER A 95 3.37 -4.56 -13.03
C SER A 95 3.40 -4.55 -11.51
N PHE A 96 4.56 -4.35 -10.93
CA PHE A 96 4.82 -4.51 -9.50
C PHE A 96 5.25 -3.19 -8.89
N THR A 97 4.67 -2.83 -7.75
CA THR A 97 5.07 -1.68 -6.93
C THR A 97 6.51 -1.85 -6.43
N PRO A 98 7.39 -0.84 -6.56
CA PRO A 98 8.78 -0.91 -6.07
C PRO A 98 8.85 -0.71 -4.55
N LEU A 99 8.44 -1.72 -3.77
CA LEU A 99 8.27 -1.62 -2.30
C LEU A 99 9.55 -1.25 -1.54
N HIS A 100 10.73 -1.56 -2.09
CA HIS A 100 12.04 -1.29 -1.49
C HIS A 100 12.48 0.16 -1.65
N ASP A 101 11.94 0.89 -2.63
CA ASP A 101 12.23 2.28 -2.92
C ASP A 101 11.22 3.26 -2.30
N LEU A 102 10.19 2.74 -1.60
CA LEU A 102 9.13 3.58 -1.06
C LEU A 102 9.28 3.80 0.45
N ASP A 103 9.09 5.04 0.86
CA ASP A 103 8.97 5.44 2.25
C ASP A 103 7.52 5.64 2.68
N GLY A 104 7.27 5.66 4.01
CA GLY A 104 5.93 5.81 4.57
C GLY A 104 5.01 4.63 4.21
N ILE A 105 3.70 4.90 4.20
CA ILE A 105 2.68 3.86 3.96
C ILE A 105 1.83 4.12 2.71
N ILE A 106 1.94 5.30 2.11
CA ILE A 106 1.13 5.67 0.94
C ILE A 106 1.95 5.47 -0.33
N THR A 107 1.43 4.68 -1.23
CA THR A 107 2.02 4.45 -2.55
C THR A 107 1.68 5.60 -3.48
N PRO A 108 2.67 6.26 -4.11
CA PRO A 108 2.40 7.22 -5.17
C PRO A 108 1.54 6.60 -6.28
N SER A 109 0.55 7.34 -6.79
CA SER A 109 -0.43 6.77 -7.74
C SER A 109 0.21 6.15 -8.97
N GLY A 110 1.28 6.75 -9.50
CA GLY A 110 2.02 6.23 -10.65
C GLY A 110 2.83 4.97 -10.38
N LEU A 111 3.06 4.61 -9.11
CA LEU A 111 3.82 3.44 -8.68
C LEU A 111 2.92 2.30 -8.15
N CYS A 112 1.60 2.50 -8.12
CA CYS A 112 0.65 1.45 -7.77
C CYS A 112 0.73 0.32 -8.79
N PHE A 113 0.83 -0.92 -8.32
CA PHE A 113 0.80 -2.08 -9.22
C PHE A 113 -0.45 -2.06 -10.11
N GLU A 114 -0.35 -2.62 -11.26
CA GLU A 114 -1.50 -2.86 -12.12
C GLU A 114 -1.61 -4.32 -12.55
N ARG A 115 -2.84 -4.77 -12.74
CA ARG A 115 -3.18 -6.06 -13.32
C ARG A 115 -4.46 -5.91 -14.12
N HIS A 116 -4.42 -6.26 -15.39
CA HIS A 116 -5.60 -6.28 -16.25
C HIS A 116 -5.55 -7.47 -17.24
N HIS A 117 -6.69 -7.83 -17.78
CA HIS A 117 -6.87 -9.04 -18.58
C HIS A 117 -7.31 -8.75 -20.04
N ALA A 118 -7.73 -7.51 -20.32
CA ALA A 118 -8.20 -7.10 -21.64
C ALA A 118 -7.96 -5.61 -21.90
N GLY A 119 -6.75 -5.16 -21.56
CA GLY A 119 -6.32 -3.77 -21.75
C GLY A 119 -6.90 -2.81 -20.74
N ILE A 120 -6.65 -1.52 -20.97
CA ILE A 120 -7.08 -0.40 -20.15
C ILE A 120 -8.22 0.33 -20.88
N ALA A 121 -9.40 0.35 -20.28
CA ALA A 121 -10.54 1.02 -20.87
C ALA A 121 -10.32 2.55 -20.88
N GLN A 122 -10.55 3.16 -22.05
CA GLN A 122 -10.48 4.60 -22.26
C GLN A 122 -11.90 5.17 -22.23
N ILE A 123 -12.31 5.68 -21.08
CA ILE A 123 -13.69 6.07 -20.81
C ILE A 123 -13.82 7.58 -20.70
N ASP A 124 -14.68 8.18 -21.52
CA ASP A 124 -15.13 9.57 -21.37
C ASP A 124 -16.06 9.68 -20.14
N PRO A 125 -15.69 10.40 -19.09
CA PRO A 125 -16.49 10.51 -17.87
C PRO A 125 -17.86 11.17 -18.10
N ALA A 126 -18.01 12.03 -19.10
CA ALA A 126 -19.27 12.65 -19.44
C ALA A 126 -20.30 11.62 -19.97
N LYS A 127 -19.81 10.56 -20.61
CA LYS A 127 -20.61 9.46 -21.16
C LYS A 127 -20.74 8.28 -20.23
N HIS A 128 -19.89 8.21 -19.21
CA HIS A 128 -19.90 7.09 -18.25
C HIS A 128 -21.19 7.07 -17.43
N ARG A 129 -21.71 5.86 -17.17
CA ARG A 129 -22.90 5.65 -16.35
C ARG A 129 -22.67 4.47 -15.42
N LEU A 130 -23.16 4.61 -14.21
CA LEU A 130 -23.31 3.52 -13.25
C LEU A 130 -24.77 3.12 -13.17
N MET A 131 -25.10 1.89 -13.56
CA MET A 131 -26.45 1.33 -13.46
C MET A 131 -26.56 0.47 -12.21
N LEU A 132 -27.64 0.68 -11.42
CA LEU A 132 -28.09 -0.19 -10.36
C LEU A 132 -29.39 -0.87 -10.80
N ASN A 133 -29.43 -2.20 -10.80
CA ASN A 133 -30.58 -3.00 -11.24
C ASN A 133 -30.74 -4.29 -10.43
N GLY A 134 -31.74 -5.09 -10.77
CA GLY A 134 -32.03 -6.37 -10.13
C GLY A 134 -33.07 -6.28 -9.02
N LEU A 135 -32.84 -6.91 -7.87
CA LEU A 135 -33.78 -6.94 -6.74
C LEU A 135 -33.76 -5.63 -5.94
N LEU A 136 -34.20 -4.57 -6.60
CA LEU A 136 -34.33 -3.20 -6.10
C LEU A 136 -35.77 -2.69 -6.27
N ASP A 137 -36.16 -1.76 -5.43
CA ASP A 137 -37.45 -1.06 -5.59
C ASP A 137 -37.40 -0.12 -6.79
N ARG A 138 -36.25 0.53 -7.02
CA ARG A 138 -36.00 1.43 -8.14
C ARG A 138 -34.74 1.04 -8.90
N GLN A 139 -34.86 0.89 -10.21
CA GLN A 139 -33.69 0.80 -11.10
C GLN A 139 -33.13 2.22 -11.30
N LEU A 140 -31.84 2.44 -11.08
CA LEU A 140 -31.23 3.74 -11.12
C LEU A 140 -30.03 3.77 -12.05
N VAL A 141 -29.82 4.92 -12.69
CA VAL A 141 -28.64 5.19 -13.52
C VAL A 141 -28.05 6.52 -13.08
N PHE A 142 -26.78 6.52 -12.72
CA PHE A 142 -26.06 7.70 -12.23
C PHE A 142 -25.01 8.15 -13.26
N THR A 143 -24.93 9.46 -13.47
CA THR A 143 -23.77 10.11 -14.09
C THR A 143 -22.65 10.29 -13.07
N MET A 144 -21.44 10.65 -13.53
CA MET A 144 -20.34 11.00 -12.62
C MET A 144 -20.68 12.22 -11.75
N ASP A 145 -21.43 13.18 -12.29
CA ASP A 145 -21.86 14.37 -11.53
C ASP A 145 -22.91 14.02 -10.47
N ASP A 146 -23.82 13.10 -10.75
CA ASP A 146 -24.76 12.60 -9.76
C ASP A 146 -24.04 11.99 -8.58
N LEU A 147 -23.10 11.08 -8.84
CA LEU A 147 -22.31 10.42 -7.80
C LEU A 147 -21.53 11.39 -6.92
N LYS A 148 -20.94 12.44 -7.51
CA LYS A 148 -20.18 13.46 -6.77
C LYS A 148 -21.05 14.39 -5.92
N ARG A 149 -22.36 14.51 -6.21
CA ARG A 149 -23.32 15.31 -5.46
C ARG A 149 -23.94 14.59 -4.25
N PHE A 150 -23.85 13.26 -4.20
CA PHE A 150 -24.38 12.53 -3.06
C PHE A 150 -23.69 12.94 -1.74
N PRO A 151 -24.44 13.06 -0.65
CA PRO A 151 -23.86 13.29 0.66
C PRO A 151 -23.04 12.09 1.15
N GLY A 152 -22.19 12.31 2.15
CA GLY A 152 -21.42 11.23 2.76
C GLY A 152 -20.11 10.89 2.04
N ARG A 153 -19.58 11.83 1.24
CA ARG A 153 -18.25 11.72 0.65
C ARG A 153 -17.22 11.32 1.72
N GLN A 154 -16.42 10.33 1.45
CA GLN A 154 -15.38 9.82 2.32
C GLN A 154 -14.03 9.81 1.64
N ASN A 155 -12.98 9.95 2.47
CA ASN A 155 -11.61 9.72 2.09
C ASN A 155 -11.01 8.70 3.06
N ARG A 156 -10.54 7.55 2.55
CA ARG A 156 -10.08 6.42 3.36
C ARG A 156 -8.82 5.82 2.78
N ALA A 157 -7.83 5.57 3.64
CA ALA A 157 -6.63 4.83 3.27
C ALA A 157 -6.91 3.34 3.35
N TYR A 158 -6.72 2.63 2.23
CA TYR A 158 -6.87 1.19 2.15
C TYR A 158 -5.75 0.58 1.33
N PHE A 159 -5.27 -0.58 1.78
CA PHE A 159 -4.43 -1.41 0.91
C PHE A 159 -5.30 -2.18 -0.08
N LEU A 160 -4.73 -2.40 -1.27
CA LEU A 160 -5.27 -3.30 -2.27
C LEU A 160 -4.17 -4.31 -2.62
N GLU A 161 -4.46 -5.59 -2.45
CA GLU A 161 -3.55 -6.69 -2.77
C GLU A 161 -4.18 -7.65 -3.78
N CYS A 162 -3.42 -8.00 -4.82
CA CYS A 162 -3.83 -9.04 -5.76
C CYS A 162 -3.87 -10.41 -5.05
N ALA A 163 -4.90 -11.22 -5.30
CA ALA A 163 -4.98 -12.57 -4.74
C ALA A 163 -3.75 -13.44 -5.05
N ALA A 164 -3.09 -13.20 -6.19
CA ALA A 164 -1.89 -13.92 -6.61
C ALA A 164 -0.57 -13.30 -6.11
N ASN A 165 -0.60 -12.28 -5.25
CA ASN A 165 0.60 -11.70 -4.67
C ASN A 165 1.37 -12.75 -3.86
N SER A 166 2.65 -12.95 -4.12
CA SER A 166 3.49 -14.06 -3.63
C SER A 166 3.06 -15.45 -4.12
N GLY A 167 2.22 -15.54 -5.16
CA GLY A 167 1.72 -16.83 -5.67
C GLY A 167 2.83 -17.75 -6.20
N MET A 168 3.93 -17.20 -6.69
CA MET A 168 5.08 -18.00 -7.14
C MET A 168 5.81 -18.70 -5.99
N GLU A 169 5.70 -18.16 -4.78
CA GLU A 169 6.37 -18.67 -3.58
C GLU A 169 5.72 -19.94 -2.97
N TRP A 170 4.60 -20.41 -3.53
CA TRP A 170 3.96 -21.65 -3.08
C TRP A 170 4.87 -22.90 -3.25
N ARG A 171 5.75 -22.88 -4.23
CA ARG A 171 6.63 -24.02 -4.58
C ARG A 171 8.10 -23.76 -4.23
N GLY A 172 8.37 -22.88 -3.28
CA GLY A 172 9.70 -22.50 -2.86
C GLY A 172 10.09 -21.08 -3.29
N ALA A 173 11.31 -20.68 -2.99
CA ALA A 173 11.87 -19.40 -3.39
C ALA A 173 12.05 -19.34 -4.92
N GLN A 174 11.22 -18.58 -5.61
CA GLN A 174 11.17 -18.52 -7.07
C GLN A 174 11.68 -17.18 -7.62
N LEU A 175 11.33 -16.07 -6.96
CA LEU A 175 11.64 -14.72 -7.44
C LEU A 175 12.57 -14.04 -6.46
N ASN A 176 13.55 -13.29 -6.97
CA ASN A 176 14.50 -12.60 -6.12
C ASN A 176 14.14 -11.12 -6.01
N GLY A 177 13.65 -10.75 -4.83
CA GLY A 177 13.35 -9.36 -4.47
C GLY A 177 11.91 -9.10 -4.05
N CYS A 178 11.76 -8.16 -3.11
CA CYS A 178 10.45 -7.85 -2.53
C CYS A 178 9.47 -7.25 -3.54
N GLN A 179 9.95 -6.55 -4.58
CA GLN A 179 9.11 -6.05 -5.66
C GLN A 179 8.41 -7.20 -6.40
N PHE A 180 9.12 -8.26 -6.77
CA PHE A 180 8.54 -9.36 -7.52
C PHE A 180 7.78 -10.36 -6.66
N THR A 181 8.23 -10.59 -5.42
CA THR A 181 7.55 -11.52 -4.52
C THR A 181 6.30 -10.93 -3.90
N HIS A 182 6.27 -9.61 -3.62
CA HIS A 182 5.23 -8.93 -2.84
C HIS A 182 4.66 -7.67 -3.50
N GLY A 183 5.18 -7.25 -4.64
CA GLY A 183 4.85 -5.95 -5.24
C GLY A 183 3.47 -5.84 -5.88
N MET A 184 2.63 -6.88 -5.89
CA MET A 184 1.23 -6.75 -6.29
C MET A 184 0.37 -6.28 -5.11
N VAL A 185 0.83 -5.24 -4.43
CA VAL A 185 0.12 -4.56 -3.35
C VAL A 185 0.43 -3.06 -3.40
N HIS A 186 -0.54 -2.23 -3.05
CA HIS A 186 -0.35 -0.80 -2.81
C HIS A 186 -1.32 -0.31 -1.73
N ASN A 187 -1.05 0.86 -1.17
CA ASN A 187 -1.90 1.52 -0.18
C ASN A 187 -2.10 2.97 -0.57
N VAL A 188 -3.35 3.40 -0.74
CA VAL A 188 -3.68 4.75 -1.21
C VAL A 188 -4.90 5.31 -0.49
N TRP A 189 -5.05 6.63 -0.51
CA TRP A 189 -6.26 7.30 -0.09
C TRP A 189 -7.28 7.26 -1.23
N TYR A 190 -8.39 6.54 -1.04
CA TYR A 190 -9.51 6.55 -1.98
C TYR A 190 -10.53 7.60 -1.58
N THR A 191 -11.03 8.36 -2.56
CA THR A 191 -12.15 9.31 -2.37
C THR A 191 -13.36 8.85 -3.15
N GLY A 192 -14.51 8.78 -2.47
CA GLY A 192 -15.76 8.32 -3.04
C GLY A 192 -16.91 8.41 -2.06
N ILE A 193 -17.95 7.63 -2.30
CA ILE A 193 -19.12 7.49 -1.41
C ILE A 193 -19.32 6.04 -1.00
N PRO A 194 -19.88 5.76 0.18
CA PRO A 194 -20.27 4.41 0.56
C PRO A 194 -21.23 3.81 -0.47
N LEU A 195 -21.02 2.57 -0.88
CA LEU A 195 -21.95 1.88 -1.76
C LEU A 195 -23.33 1.75 -1.13
N LYS A 196 -23.39 1.62 0.20
CA LYS A 196 -24.63 1.64 0.97
C LYS A 196 -25.53 2.83 0.62
N THR A 197 -24.98 4.02 0.43
CA THR A 197 -25.75 5.23 0.08
C THR A 197 -26.53 5.04 -1.23
N LEU A 198 -25.93 4.41 -2.22
CA LEU A 198 -26.60 4.15 -3.50
C LEU A 198 -27.61 3.00 -3.40
N LEU A 199 -27.30 1.97 -2.63
CA LEU A 199 -28.19 0.83 -2.40
C LEU A 199 -29.41 1.23 -1.56
N ASP A 200 -29.25 2.09 -0.55
CA ASP A 200 -30.37 2.64 0.22
C ASP A 200 -31.28 3.50 -0.67
N GLU A 201 -30.70 4.34 -1.55
CA GLU A 201 -31.46 5.16 -2.50
C GLU A 201 -32.26 4.30 -3.49
N ALA A 202 -31.70 3.17 -3.93
CA ALA A 202 -32.37 2.26 -4.84
C ALA A 202 -33.43 1.36 -4.15
N GLY A 203 -33.32 1.13 -2.84
CA GLY A 203 -34.18 0.25 -2.06
C GLY A 203 -33.92 -1.24 -2.33
N VAL A 204 -33.01 -1.86 -1.57
CA VAL A 204 -32.73 -3.29 -1.70
C VAL A 204 -33.88 -4.12 -1.17
N LYS A 205 -34.46 -5.00 -2.00
CA LYS A 205 -35.53 -5.91 -1.59
C LYS A 205 -35.05 -6.93 -0.56
N THR A 206 -35.91 -7.41 0.28
CA THR A 206 -35.62 -8.32 1.40
C THR A 206 -34.95 -9.63 0.97
N ASN A 207 -35.20 -10.09 -0.26
CA ASN A 207 -34.57 -11.26 -0.88
C ASN A 207 -33.27 -10.92 -1.63
N GLY A 208 -32.83 -9.66 -1.73
CA GLY A 208 -31.54 -9.26 -2.25
C GLY A 208 -30.41 -9.67 -1.28
N LYS A 209 -29.59 -10.65 -1.65
CA LYS A 209 -28.54 -11.23 -0.80
C LYS A 209 -27.14 -11.00 -1.35
N TRP A 210 -27.03 -10.67 -2.62
CA TRP A 210 -25.78 -10.52 -3.33
C TRP A 210 -25.83 -9.30 -4.26
N ILE A 211 -24.68 -8.72 -4.55
CA ILE A 211 -24.50 -7.84 -5.67
C ILE A 211 -23.54 -8.48 -6.68
N LEU A 212 -23.77 -8.24 -7.97
CA LEU A 212 -22.80 -8.41 -9.04
C LEU A 212 -22.23 -7.05 -9.39
N ALA A 213 -20.95 -6.87 -9.24
CA ALA A 213 -20.24 -5.70 -9.76
C ALA A 213 -19.65 -6.03 -11.13
N GLU A 214 -19.81 -5.15 -12.13
CA GLU A 214 -19.34 -5.35 -13.49
C GLU A 214 -18.54 -4.15 -14.00
N GLY A 215 -17.38 -4.44 -14.61
CA GLY A 215 -16.51 -3.46 -15.27
C GLY A 215 -16.89 -3.19 -16.73
N ALA A 216 -16.47 -2.03 -17.24
CA ALA A 216 -16.65 -1.61 -18.63
C ALA A 216 -15.42 -1.92 -19.51
N ASP A 217 -14.51 -2.76 -19.04
CA ASP A 217 -13.39 -3.25 -19.83
C ASP A 217 -13.83 -4.33 -20.83
N ALA A 218 -13.00 -4.64 -21.81
CA ALA A 218 -13.32 -5.65 -22.83
C ALA A 218 -13.46 -7.07 -22.25
N ALA A 219 -12.92 -7.35 -21.08
CA ALA A 219 -13.14 -8.61 -20.36
C ALA A 219 -14.52 -8.67 -19.70
N GLY A 220 -15.18 -7.53 -19.48
CA GLY A 220 -16.45 -7.46 -18.75
C GLY A 220 -16.34 -8.10 -17.38
N MET A 221 -15.25 -7.83 -16.66
CA MET A 221 -14.96 -8.51 -15.40
C MET A 221 -16.08 -8.33 -14.39
N THR A 222 -16.54 -9.44 -13.80
CA THR A 222 -17.64 -9.45 -12.84
C THR A 222 -17.26 -10.18 -11.55
N ARG A 223 -17.79 -9.68 -10.41
CA ARG A 223 -17.62 -10.34 -9.11
C ARG A 223 -18.90 -10.28 -8.30
N SER A 224 -19.24 -11.43 -7.68
CA SER A 224 -20.35 -11.53 -6.74
C SER A 224 -19.89 -11.18 -5.33
N ILE A 225 -20.57 -10.25 -4.67
CA ILE A 225 -20.25 -9.79 -3.32
C ILE A 225 -21.51 -9.93 -2.45
N PRO A 226 -21.43 -10.55 -1.26
CA PRO A 226 -22.54 -10.59 -0.32
C PRO A 226 -23.06 -9.18 0.00
N ILE A 227 -24.36 -9.03 0.10
CA ILE A 227 -25.00 -7.72 0.37
C ILE A 227 -24.52 -7.11 1.67
N ASP A 228 -24.28 -7.92 2.71
CA ASP A 228 -23.79 -7.45 4.01
C ASP A 228 -22.42 -6.78 3.88
N LYS A 229 -21.51 -7.32 3.06
CA LYS A 229 -20.23 -6.69 2.76
C LYS A 229 -20.41 -5.40 1.97
N ALA A 230 -21.29 -5.43 0.96
CA ALA A 230 -21.59 -4.26 0.14
C ALA A 230 -22.13 -3.09 0.98
N MET A 231 -23.01 -3.38 1.92
CA MET A 231 -23.63 -2.41 2.83
C MET A 231 -22.71 -1.94 3.96
N LYS A 232 -21.74 -2.78 4.36
CA LYS A 232 -20.89 -2.51 5.53
C LYS A 232 -19.83 -1.46 5.24
N ASP A 233 -19.00 -1.67 4.22
CA ASP A 233 -17.77 -0.89 4.03
C ASP A 233 -17.31 -0.73 2.56
N CYS A 234 -18.06 -1.27 1.60
CA CYS A 234 -17.75 -1.03 0.19
C CYS A 234 -17.98 0.43 -0.19
N MET A 235 -17.17 0.92 -1.12
CA MET A 235 -17.21 2.30 -1.58
C MET A 235 -17.15 2.35 -3.11
N VAL A 236 -17.81 3.31 -3.70
CA VAL A 236 -17.65 3.69 -5.11
C VAL A 236 -16.74 4.89 -5.17
N ALA A 237 -15.53 4.72 -5.73
CA ALA A 237 -14.47 5.72 -5.71
C ALA A 237 -14.18 6.27 -7.09
N TRP A 238 -13.88 7.59 -7.16
CA TRP A 238 -13.52 8.32 -8.38
C TRP A 238 -12.17 9.03 -8.30
N ALA A 239 -11.51 8.99 -7.13
CA ALA A 239 -10.21 9.61 -6.94
C ALA A 239 -9.32 8.76 -6.01
N MET A 240 -8.01 8.92 -6.16
CA MET A 240 -6.98 8.32 -5.32
C MET A 240 -5.86 9.33 -5.03
N ASN A 241 -5.35 9.37 -3.82
CA ASN A 241 -4.25 10.27 -3.40
C ASN A 241 -4.45 11.75 -3.80
N GLY A 242 -5.70 12.25 -3.81
CA GLY A 242 -6.01 13.64 -4.16
C GLY A 242 -6.11 13.93 -5.65
N GLU A 243 -5.84 12.97 -6.53
CA GLU A 243 -6.02 13.07 -7.98
C GLU A 243 -7.18 12.18 -8.48
N ALA A 244 -7.64 12.37 -9.72
CA ALA A 244 -8.54 11.41 -10.35
C ALA A 244 -7.88 10.02 -10.42
N LEU A 245 -8.70 8.96 -10.43
CA LEU A 245 -8.19 7.62 -10.70
C LEU A 245 -7.39 7.62 -12.00
N ARG A 246 -6.24 6.94 -12.02
CA ARG A 246 -5.52 6.73 -13.27
C ARG A 246 -6.25 5.70 -14.15
N PRO A 247 -6.11 5.76 -15.48
CA PRO A 247 -6.80 4.84 -16.38
C PRO A 247 -6.62 3.38 -16.00
N GLU A 248 -5.38 2.96 -15.70
CA GLU A 248 -5.03 1.61 -15.28
C GLU A 248 -5.58 1.23 -13.90
N GLN A 249 -5.93 2.21 -13.08
CA GLN A 249 -6.55 2.04 -11.77
C GLN A 249 -8.08 2.11 -11.79
N GLY A 250 -8.69 2.25 -12.98
CA GLY A 250 -10.13 2.15 -13.18
C GLY A 250 -10.86 3.47 -13.36
N TYR A 251 -10.21 4.51 -13.95
CA TYR A 251 -10.88 5.76 -14.30
C TYR A 251 -12.12 5.53 -15.20
N PRO A 252 -13.25 6.21 -14.99
CA PRO A 252 -13.50 7.26 -14.01
C PRO A 252 -14.08 6.76 -12.67
N LEU A 253 -14.40 5.47 -12.55
CA LEU A 253 -15.10 4.92 -11.40
C LEU A 253 -14.65 3.49 -11.10
N ARG A 254 -14.41 3.17 -9.84
CA ARG A 254 -14.12 1.80 -9.40
C ARG A 254 -14.87 1.43 -8.12
N LEU A 255 -15.05 0.14 -7.92
CA LEU A 255 -15.46 -0.41 -6.63
C LEU A 255 -14.24 -0.57 -5.73
N VAL A 256 -14.39 -0.23 -4.45
CA VAL A 256 -13.44 -0.43 -3.36
C VAL A 256 -14.06 -1.43 -2.38
N VAL A 257 -13.37 -2.53 -2.09
CA VAL A 257 -13.84 -3.62 -1.22
C VAL A 257 -12.79 -3.88 -0.13
N PRO A 258 -12.74 -3.07 0.93
CA PRO A 258 -11.62 -3.02 1.87
C PRO A 258 -11.31 -4.39 2.48
N GLY A 259 -10.02 -4.76 2.51
CA GLY A 259 -9.51 -5.99 3.12
C GLY A 259 -9.74 -7.27 2.30
N TRP A 260 -10.44 -7.19 1.16
CA TRP A 260 -10.68 -8.34 0.29
C TRP A 260 -9.71 -8.35 -0.90
N GLU A 261 -9.55 -9.51 -1.52
CA GLU A 261 -8.68 -9.74 -2.68
C GLU A 261 -8.93 -8.75 -3.82
N GLY A 262 -7.85 -8.32 -4.48
CA GLY A 262 -7.87 -7.22 -5.43
C GLY A 262 -8.82 -7.39 -6.62
N ASN A 263 -9.10 -8.61 -7.04
CA ASN A 263 -10.06 -8.88 -8.13
C ASN A 263 -11.51 -8.50 -7.77
N MET A 264 -11.84 -8.39 -6.47
CA MET A 264 -13.16 -7.92 -6.01
C MET A 264 -13.34 -6.40 -6.22
N TRP A 265 -12.25 -5.66 -6.37
CA TRP A 265 -12.23 -4.22 -6.52
C TRP A 265 -12.39 -3.83 -7.99
N VAL A 266 -13.58 -4.12 -8.56
CA VAL A 266 -13.86 -3.98 -9.98
C VAL A 266 -13.55 -2.57 -10.48
N LYS A 267 -12.66 -2.47 -11.47
CA LYS A 267 -12.27 -1.24 -12.17
C LYS A 267 -13.29 -0.90 -13.24
N TRP A 268 -13.33 0.39 -13.66
CA TRP A 268 -14.24 0.85 -14.71
C TRP A 268 -15.70 0.46 -14.43
N LEU A 269 -16.11 0.61 -13.17
CA LEU A 269 -17.40 0.11 -12.67
C LEU A 269 -18.56 0.74 -13.43
N ARG A 270 -19.34 -0.09 -14.12
CA ARG A 270 -20.49 0.34 -14.93
C ARG A 270 -21.85 -0.17 -14.45
N ARG A 271 -21.88 -1.29 -13.72
CA ARG A 271 -23.14 -1.90 -13.28
C ARG A 271 -22.97 -2.58 -11.93
N ILE A 272 -24.01 -2.46 -11.13
CA ILE A 272 -24.23 -3.24 -9.91
C ILE A 272 -25.63 -3.83 -10.01
N GLU A 273 -25.71 -5.16 -10.02
CA GLU A 273 -26.98 -5.88 -10.04
C GLU A 273 -27.21 -6.58 -8.70
N VAL A 274 -28.40 -6.43 -8.11
CA VAL A 274 -28.76 -7.10 -6.86
C VAL A 274 -29.48 -8.39 -7.16
N GLY A 275 -29.04 -9.51 -6.56
CA GLY A 275 -29.62 -10.84 -6.73
C GLY A 275 -29.79 -11.59 -5.41
N ASP A 276 -30.43 -12.75 -5.46
CA ASP A 276 -30.70 -13.63 -4.33
C ASP A 276 -29.58 -14.65 -4.06
N LYS A 277 -28.68 -14.84 -5.03
CA LYS A 277 -27.55 -15.80 -5.00
C LYS A 277 -26.36 -15.28 -5.82
N PRO A 278 -25.14 -15.83 -5.65
CA PRO A 278 -23.99 -15.46 -6.48
C PRO A 278 -24.15 -15.99 -7.91
N TRP A 279 -23.53 -15.28 -8.87
CA TRP A 279 -23.67 -15.59 -10.32
C TRP A 279 -22.75 -16.70 -10.81
N HIS A 280 -21.67 -17.02 -10.08
CA HIS A 280 -20.71 -18.06 -10.44
C HIS A 280 -20.10 -17.90 -11.85
N HIS A 281 -19.69 -16.70 -12.17
CA HIS A 281 -19.01 -16.41 -13.42
C HIS A 281 -17.58 -17.00 -13.46
N ARG A 282 -16.86 -16.79 -14.57
CA ARG A 282 -15.51 -17.32 -14.79
C ARG A 282 -14.55 -17.03 -13.64
N GLU A 283 -14.55 -15.82 -13.10
CA GLU A 283 -13.70 -15.35 -12.01
C GLU A 283 -14.09 -15.94 -10.64
N GLU A 284 -15.12 -16.78 -10.59
CA GLU A 284 -15.62 -17.42 -9.36
C GLU A 284 -15.67 -18.95 -9.49
N THR A 285 -15.25 -19.48 -10.63
CA THR A 285 -15.28 -20.91 -10.93
C THR A 285 -13.95 -21.42 -11.46
N SER A 286 -13.49 -21.00 -12.64
CA SER A 286 -12.21 -21.42 -13.24
C SER A 286 -11.02 -20.57 -12.81
N LYS A 287 -11.26 -19.39 -12.22
CA LYS A 287 -10.24 -18.48 -11.68
C LYS A 287 -10.59 -18.10 -10.24
N TYR A 288 -9.58 -17.65 -9.49
CA TYR A 288 -9.70 -17.21 -8.10
C TYR A 288 -10.39 -18.24 -7.18
N THR A 289 -10.13 -19.50 -7.45
CA THR A 289 -10.48 -20.65 -6.60
C THR A 289 -9.20 -21.35 -6.15
N ASP A 290 -9.17 -21.79 -4.92
CA ASP A 290 -8.03 -22.49 -4.34
C ASP A 290 -8.25 -24.01 -4.47
N LEU A 291 -7.33 -24.72 -5.13
CA LEU A 291 -7.33 -26.17 -5.13
C LEU A 291 -6.63 -26.67 -3.87
N LEU A 292 -7.39 -27.26 -2.97
CA LEU A 292 -6.90 -27.78 -1.70
C LEU A 292 -6.18 -29.12 -1.89
N ALA A 293 -5.42 -29.55 -0.87
CA ALA A 293 -4.64 -30.78 -0.89
C ALA A 293 -5.50 -32.03 -1.10
N ASP A 294 -6.76 -32.02 -0.66
CA ASP A 294 -7.72 -33.11 -0.81
C ASP A 294 -8.46 -33.12 -2.17
N GLY A 295 -8.04 -32.26 -3.11
CA GLY A 295 -8.62 -32.14 -4.44
C GLY A 295 -9.92 -31.34 -4.52
N ARG A 296 -10.43 -30.81 -3.41
CA ARG A 296 -11.59 -29.92 -3.41
C ARG A 296 -11.20 -28.51 -3.83
N SER A 297 -12.11 -27.85 -4.54
CA SER A 297 -11.95 -26.44 -4.89
C SER A 297 -12.66 -25.56 -3.87
N ARG A 298 -11.90 -24.68 -3.21
CA ARG A 298 -12.40 -23.65 -2.31
C ARG A 298 -12.69 -22.38 -3.08
N ARG A 299 -13.91 -21.91 -3.02
CA ARG A 299 -14.33 -20.61 -3.57
C ARG A 299 -14.48 -19.57 -2.45
N PHE A 300 -14.47 -18.31 -2.82
CA PHE A 300 -14.79 -17.20 -1.93
C PHE A 300 -13.87 -17.13 -0.71
N THR A 301 -12.56 -17.15 -0.93
CA THR A 301 -11.57 -16.90 0.13
C THR A 301 -11.64 -15.45 0.58
N TRP A 302 -11.79 -14.51 -0.34
CA TRP A 302 -12.00 -13.07 -0.19
C TRP A 302 -10.97 -12.32 0.64
N ILE A 303 -10.86 -12.64 1.93
CA ILE A 303 -10.06 -11.87 2.89
C ILE A 303 -8.57 -12.11 2.61
N MET A 304 -7.81 -11.01 2.53
CA MET A 304 -6.35 -11.02 2.49
C MET A 304 -5.84 -11.06 3.93
N ASP A 305 -5.38 -12.22 4.38
CA ASP A 305 -4.92 -12.45 5.74
C ASP A 305 -3.65 -11.62 6.05
N ALA A 306 -3.33 -11.47 7.36
CA ALA A 306 -2.18 -10.70 7.80
C ALA A 306 -0.89 -11.16 7.10
N LYS A 307 -0.13 -10.19 6.59
CA LYS A 307 1.09 -10.39 5.81
C LYS A 307 2.08 -9.26 6.07
N SER A 308 3.35 -9.57 6.03
CA SER A 308 4.45 -8.62 6.11
C SER A 308 5.60 -9.03 5.22
N VAL A 309 6.42 -8.05 4.84
CA VAL A 309 7.66 -8.27 4.12
C VAL A 309 8.69 -7.23 4.56
N ILE A 310 9.94 -7.66 4.74
CA ILE A 310 11.08 -6.76 4.92
C ILE A 310 11.43 -6.19 3.56
N THR A 311 11.47 -4.86 3.46
CA THR A 311 11.77 -4.13 2.22
C THR A 311 13.25 -3.72 2.14
N ASN A 312 13.89 -3.50 3.29
CA ASN A 312 15.30 -3.18 3.40
C ASN A 312 15.86 -3.75 4.73
N PRO A 313 16.94 -4.59 4.71
CA PRO A 313 17.58 -5.11 3.51
C PRO A 313 16.74 -6.15 2.76
N SER A 314 16.88 -6.15 1.45
CA SER A 314 16.25 -7.10 0.53
C SER A 314 17.15 -7.29 -0.70
N PRO A 315 16.85 -8.21 -1.61
CA PRO A 315 17.68 -8.41 -2.82
C PRO A 315 17.88 -7.16 -3.67
N GLN A 316 16.92 -6.22 -3.69
CA GLN A 316 17.09 -4.93 -4.39
C GLN A 316 17.73 -3.84 -3.51
N ALA A 317 17.75 -4.03 -2.21
CA ALA A 317 18.29 -3.07 -1.25
C ALA A 317 19.30 -3.77 -0.30
N PRO A 318 20.50 -4.12 -0.79
CA PRO A 318 21.52 -4.83 0.02
C PRO A 318 22.10 -3.94 1.12
N LEU A 319 22.66 -4.55 2.16
CA LEU A 319 23.43 -3.84 3.17
C LEU A 319 24.75 -3.33 2.57
N LYS A 320 25.03 -2.05 2.75
CA LYS A 320 26.21 -1.41 2.17
C LYS A 320 27.40 -1.37 3.10
N GLN A 321 27.19 -1.45 4.42
CA GLN A 321 28.24 -1.30 5.42
C GLN A 321 27.93 -2.07 6.69
N LYS A 322 29.00 -2.50 7.39
CA LYS A 322 28.92 -3.07 8.74
C LYS A 322 28.64 -1.99 9.79
N GLY A 323 28.18 -2.40 10.96
CA GLY A 323 27.82 -1.52 12.05
C GLY A 323 26.33 -1.27 12.15
N PRO A 324 25.91 -0.10 12.69
CA PRO A 324 24.51 0.24 12.87
C PRO A 324 23.76 0.31 11.54
N ASN A 325 22.63 -0.38 11.46
CA ASN A 325 21.74 -0.44 10.31
C ASN A 325 20.29 -0.41 10.79
N VAL A 326 19.38 -0.06 9.88
CA VAL A 326 17.94 -0.10 10.12
C VAL A 326 17.30 -1.06 9.15
N LEU A 327 16.60 -2.06 9.69
CA LEU A 327 15.73 -2.92 8.93
C LEU A 327 14.36 -2.24 8.82
N THR A 328 13.82 -2.15 7.61
CA THR A 328 12.47 -1.63 7.39
C THR A 328 11.60 -2.64 6.67
N GLY A 329 10.28 -2.52 6.86
CA GLY A 329 9.34 -3.35 6.14
C GLY A 329 7.92 -2.82 6.26
N ILE A 330 7.01 -3.48 5.56
CA ILE A 330 5.59 -3.16 5.55
C ILE A 330 4.75 -4.36 5.94
N ALA A 331 3.59 -4.09 6.53
CA ALA A 331 2.63 -5.11 6.94
C ALA A 331 1.20 -4.64 6.71
N TRP A 332 0.26 -5.57 6.48
CA TRP A 332 -1.15 -5.29 6.25
C TRP A 332 -2.02 -6.48 6.67
N SER A 333 -3.33 -6.25 6.87
CA SER A 333 -4.31 -7.31 7.10
C SER A 333 -5.71 -6.89 6.64
N GLY A 334 -6.38 -7.78 5.94
CA GLY A 334 -7.78 -7.63 5.55
C GLY A 334 -8.79 -7.95 6.65
N ARG A 335 -8.33 -8.37 7.83
CA ARG A 335 -9.19 -8.64 8.99
C ARG A 335 -9.33 -7.43 9.91
N GLY A 336 -8.43 -6.46 9.80
CA GLY A 336 -8.42 -5.29 10.67
C GLY A 336 -7.15 -4.46 10.52
N ARG A 337 -6.64 -3.94 11.62
CA ARG A 337 -5.35 -3.24 11.64
C ARG A 337 -4.23 -4.19 12.08
N VAL A 338 -3.03 -3.95 11.59
CA VAL A 338 -1.82 -4.59 12.13
C VAL A 338 -1.55 -4.00 13.51
N THR A 339 -1.50 -4.83 14.52
CA THR A 339 -1.25 -4.39 15.91
C THR A 339 0.19 -4.56 16.34
N ARG A 340 0.90 -5.50 15.70
CA ARG A 340 2.28 -5.84 16.02
C ARG A 340 2.97 -6.48 14.82
N VAL A 341 4.25 -6.22 14.68
CA VAL A 341 5.14 -6.98 13.81
C VAL A 341 6.31 -7.49 14.63
N ASP A 342 6.62 -8.76 14.52
CA ASP A 342 7.84 -9.35 15.05
C ASP A 342 8.84 -9.58 13.94
N VAL A 343 10.12 -9.38 14.24
CA VAL A 343 11.25 -9.59 13.33
C VAL A 343 12.23 -10.58 13.94
N SER A 344 12.70 -11.51 13.12
CA SER A 344 13.79 -12.42 13.42
C SER A 344 14.97 -12.15 12.48
N ILE A 345 16.20 -12.30 12.99
CA ILE A 345 17.44 -12.21 12.22
C ILE A 345 18.17 -13.57 12.13
N ASP A 346 17.58 -14.60 12.70
CA ASP A 346 18.18 -15.94 12.84
C ASP A 346 17.27 -17.07 12.29
N GLY A 347 16.39 -16.73 11.35
CA GLY A 347 15.53 -17.71 10.67
C GLY A 347 14.36 -18.19 11.52
N GLY A 348 13.83 -17.34 12.39
CA GLY A 348 12.64 -17.60 13.19
C GLY A 348 12.91 -18.28 14.54
N LYS A 349 14.18 -18.44 14.93
CA LYS A 349 14.55 -19.03 16.25
C LYS A 349 14.22 -18.06 17.38
N ASN A 350 14.55 -16.79 17.20
CA ASN A 350 14.25 -15.71 18.13
C ASN A 350 13.50 -14.58 17.43
N TRP A 351 12.53 -14.01 18.14
CA TRP A 351 11.67 -12.94 17.64
C TRP A 351 11.72 -11.73 18.55
N ARG A 352 11.83 -10.53 17.98
CA ARG A 352 11.70 -9.27 18.70
C ARG A 352 10.64 -8.39 18.04
N GLN A 353 9.90 -7.65 18.86
CA GLN A 353 8.91 -6.72 18.37
C GLN A 353 9.58 -5.54 17.65
N ALA A 354 9.09 -5.24 16.47
CA ALA A 354 9.49 -4.07 15.70
C ALA A 354 8.79 -2.79 16.20
N ARG A 355 9.41 -1.64 16.02
CA ARG A 355 8.80 -0.34 16.19
C ARG A 355 7.92 -0.04 14.98
N MET A 356 6.68 0.37 15.24
CA MET A 356 5.73 0.76 14.18
C MET A 356 5.86 2.26 13.89
N ASP A 357 5.70 2.65 12.62
CA ASP A 357 5.70 4.04 12.19
C ASP A 357 4.29 4.63 12.34
N GLY A 358 4.06 5.29 13.46
CA GLY A 358 2.77 5.90 13.79
C GLY A 358 1.64 4.90 14.08
N PRO A 359 0.42 5.39 14.24
CA PRO A 359 -0.74 4.56 14.53
C PRO A 359 -1.16 3.74 13.30
N SER A 360 -1.34 2.44 13.50
CA SER A 360 -1.86 1.55 12.45
C SER A 360 -3.34 1.82 12.18
N MET A 361 -3.69 2.08 10.91
CA MET A 361 -5.06 2.25 10.46
C MET A 361 -5.70 0.91 10.07
N PRO A 362 -7.02 0.73 10.32
CA PRO A 362 -7.72 -0.48 9.86
C PRO A 362 -7.68 -0.64 8.34
N LEU A 363 -7.42 -1.86 7.87
CA LEU A 363 -7.44 -2.24 6.46
C LEU A 363 -6.48 -1.40 5.58
N SER A 364 -5.39 -0.92 6.19
CA SER A 364 -4.33 -0.13 5.58
C SER A 364 -2.98 -0.74 5.89
N MET A 365 -1.95 -0.32 5.15
CA MET A 365 -0.58 -0.72 5.46
C MET A 365 -0.08 -0.05 6.72
N ALA A 366 0.88 -0.70 7.36
CA ALA A 366 1.69 -0.18 8.44
C ALA A 366 3.17 -0.39 8.07
N ARG A 367 4.03 0.56 8.40
CA ARG A 367 5.49 0.42 8.25
C ARG A 367 6.11 0.11 9.60
N PHE A 368 7.16 -0.69 9.58
CA PHE A 368 7.88 -1.08 10.79
C PHE A 368 9.39 -0.96 10.60
N TYR A 369 10.10 -0.80 11.72
CA TYR A 369 11.54 -0.61 11.80
C TYR A 369 12.15 -1.43 12.91
N VAL A 370 13.38 -1.89 12.68
CA VAL A 370 14.23 -2.53 13.69
C VAL A 370 15.66 -2.05 13.53
N ASP A 371 16.17 -1.38 14.55
CA ASP A 371 17.60 -1.03 14.60
C ASP A 371 18.41 -2.27 14.94
N PHE A 372 19.53 -2.49 14.26
CA PHE A 372 20.42 -3.64 14.51
C PHE A 372 21.86 -3.32 14.09
N ASP A 373 22.81 -4.03 14.74
CA ASP A 373 24.21 -3.99 14.36
C ASP A 373 24.55 -5.20 13.49
N TRP A 374 25.09 -4.92 12.29
CA TRP A 374 25.57 -5.98 11.41
C TRP A 374 27.08 -6.09 11.44
N ASN A 375 27.60 -7.25 11.81
CA ASN A 375 29.04 -7.50 11.94
C ASN A 375 29.66 -8.12 10.67
N GLY A 376 28.87 -8.34 9.60
CA GLY A 376 29.28 -8.99 8.38
C GLY A 376 29.06 -10.51 8.38
N GLN A 377 28.37 -11.04 9.38
CA GLN A 377 27.95 -12.46 9.37
C GLN A 377 26.65 -12.62 8.58
N GLU A 378 26.43 -13.83 8.07
CA GLU A 378 25.17 -14.18 7.42
C GLU A 378 24.00 -14.11 8.40
N MET A 379 22.85 -13.66 7.90
CA MET A 379 21.62 -13.55 8.67
C MET A 379 20.43 -14.06 7.85
N LEU A 380 19.46 -14.66 8.54
CA LEU A 380 18.17 -15.06 7.97
C LEU A 380 17.08 -14.14 8.49
N LEU A 381 16.68 -13.17 7.69
CA LEU A 381 15.75 -12.14 8.06
C LEU A 381 14.31 -12.57 7.78
N GLN A 382 13.45 -12.46 8.77
CA GLN A 382 12.02 -12.75 8.68
C GLN A 382 11.20 -11.69 9.39
N SER A 383 9.98 -11.44 8.92
CA SER A 383 8.97 -10.67 9.65
C SER A 383 7.66 -11.44 9.69
N ARG A 384 6.88 -11.26 10.77
CA ARG A 384 5.51 -11.76 10.89
C ARG A 384 4.59 -10.70 11.44
N ALA A 385 3.46 -10.50 10.78
CA ALA A 385 2.42 -9.58 11.19
C ALA A 385 1.42 -10.26 12.12
N ILE A 386 0.93 -9.48 13.09
CA ILE A 386 -0.18 -9.86 13.99
C ILE A 386 -1.23 -8.76 13.88
N ASP A 387 -2.47 -9.13 13.65
CA ASP A 387 -3.56 -8.17 13.48
C ASP A 387 -4.46 -8.06 14.72
N SER A 388 -5.44 -7.14 14.64
CA SER A 388 -6.36 -6.84 15.74
C SER A 388 -7.35 -7.96 16.07
N THR A 389 -7.42 -9.03 15.27
CA THR A 389 -8.19 -10.23 15.57
C THR A 389 -7.37 -11.29 16.30
N GLY A 390 -6.07 -11.04 16.49
CA GLY A 390 -5.13 -11.99 17.05
C GLY A 390 -4.56 -12.98 16.04
N TYR A 391 -4.89 -12.82 14.74
CA TYR A 391 -4.33 -13.67 13.70
C TYR A 391 -2.83 -13.37 13.52
N VAL A 392 -2.01 -14.42 13.53
CA VAL A 392 -0.57 -14.37 13.33
C VAL A 392 -0.24 -14.90 11.96
N GLN A 393 0.58 -14.18 11.20
CA GLN A 393 1.08 -14.63 9.90
C GLN A 393 1.81 -15.97 10.05
N PRO A 394 1.41 -17.02 9.29
CA PRO A 394 1.98 -18.36 9.42
C PRO A 394 3.33 -18.48 8.71
N THR A 395 4.11 -19.48 9.08
CA THR A 395 5.22 -19.97 8.27
C THR A 395 4.71 -20.55 6.95
N LYS A 396 5.57 -20.65 5.93
CA LYS A 396 5.22 -21.29 4.65
C LYS A 396 4.78 -22.75 4.86
N ASN A 397 5.39 -23.46 5.79
CA ASN A 397 5.05 -24.85 6.09
C ASN A 397 3.65 -24.99 6.72
N GLU A 398 3.34 -24.19 7.73
CA GLU A 398 2.00 -24.15 8.33
C GLU A 398 0.92 -23.83 7.30
N LEU A 399 1.19 -22.84 6.44
CA LEU A 399 0.28 -22.43 5.39
C LEU A 399 0.03 -23.58 4.37
N ARG A 400 1.08 -24.28 3.95
CA ARG A 400 0.99 -25.43 3.04
C ARG A 400 0.23 -26.60 3.63
N GLN A 401 0.36 -26.87 4.92
CA GLN A 401 -0.41 -27.91 5.61
C GLN A 401 -1.92 -27.65 5.51
N VAL A 402 -2.35 -26.39 5.57
CA VAL A 402 -3.77 -26.01 5.52
C VAL A 402 -4.29 -25.90 4.08
N ARG A 403 -3.49 -25.32 3.17
CA ARG A 403 -3.94 -24.97 1.81
C ARG A 403 -3.42 -25.89 0.71
N GLY A 404 -2.41 -26.71 0.98
CA GLY A 404 -1.68 -27.46 -0.07
C GLY A 404 -0.77 -26.55 -0.87
N THR A 405 -0.27 -27.03 -2.01
CA THR A 405 0.69 -26.30 -2.89
C THR A 405 0.17 -26.11 -4.32
N ASN A 406 -1.10 -26.47 -4.57
CA ASN A 406 -1.70 -26.45 -5.91
C ASN A 406 -2.38 -25.11 -6.25
N SER A 407 -2.56 -24.21 -5.26
CA SER A 407 -3.04 -22.87 -5.47
C SER A 407 -1.93 -21.90 -5.87
N ILE A 408 -2.30 -20.78 -6.48
CA ILE A 408 -1.43 -19.62 -6.72
C ILE A 408 -1.94 -18.38 -5.98
N TYR A 409 -3.01 -18.52 -5.21
CA TYR A 409 -3.69 -17.41 -4.53
C TYR A 409 -3.47 -17.47 -3.02
N HIS A 410 -3.65 -16.32 -2.36
CA HIS A 410 -3.69 -16.16 -0.90
C HIS A 410 -2.46 -16.69 -0.16
N ASN A 411 -1.28 -16.52 -0.74
CA ASN A 411 -0.02 -16.85 -0.05
C ASN A 411 0.35 -15.70 0.90
N ASN A 412 0.20 -15.94 2.20
CA ASN A 412 0.64 -15.04 3.27
C ASN A 412 1.73 -15.66 4.16
N GLY A 413 2.44 -16.67 3.68
CA GLY A 413 3.54 -17.29 4.41
C GLY A 413 4.70 -16.32 4.65
N ILE A 414 5.39 -16.48 5.78
CA ILE A 414 6.56 -15.68 6.16
C ILE A 414 7.63 -15.75 5.06
N GLN A 415 8.09 -14.58 4.61
CA GLN A 415 9.19 -14.45 3.65
C GLN A 415 10.53 -14.44 4.39
N THR A 416 11.55 -15.12 3.81
CA THR A 416 12.90 -15.12 4.35
C THR A 416 13.89 -14.53 3.35
N TRP A 417 14.72 -13.59 3.83
CA TRP A 417 15.89 -13.11 3.11
C TRP A 417 17.16 -13.61 3.79
N LEU A 418 18.03 -14.27 3.04
CA LEU A 418 19.39 -14.56 3.47
C LEU A 418 20.28 -13.37 3.12
N VAL A 419 20.83 -12.70 4.10
CA VAL A 419 21.87 -11.67 3.92
C VAL A 419 23.23 -12.34 4.03
N ARG A 420 24.01 -12.25 2.95
CA ARG A 420 25.38 -12.80 2.87
C ARG A 420 26.39 -11.89 3.58
N GLY A 421 27.58 -12.43 3.83
CA GLY A 421 28.68 -11.68 4.45
C GLY A 421 29.19 -10.46 3.66
N ASN A 422 28.86 -10.35 2.38
CA ASN A 422 29.13 -9.19 1.52
C ASN A 422 27.97 -8.16 1.52
N GLY A 423 26.89 -8.42 2.24
CA GLY A 423 25.71 -7.55 2.33
C GLY A 423 24.61 -7.81 1.30
N GLU A 424 24.86 -8.62 0.27
CA GLU A 424 23.84 -9.04 -0.69
C GLU A 424 22.77 -9.87 0.01
N ALA A 425 21.53 -9.70 -0.43
CA ALA A 425 20.41 -10.49 0.08
C ALA A 425 19.80 -11.33 -1.03
N GLU A 426 19.27 -12.49 -0.66
CA GLU A 426 18.62 -13.40 -1.59
C GLU A 426 17.40 -14.07 -0.97
N ASN A 427 16.46 -14.44 -1.82
CA ASN A 427 15.25 -15.17 -1.43
C ASN A 427 15.61 -16.62 -1.13
N VAL A 428 15.33 -17.06 0.09
CA VAL A 428 15.54 -18.44 0.50
C VAL A 428 14.31 -18.99 1.21
N GLU A 429 14.20 -20.29 1.25
CA GLU A 429 13.19 -20.96 2.07
C GLU A 429 13.87 -21.59 3.28
N VAL A 430 13.30 -21.33 4.46
CA VAL A 430 13.68 -21.98 5.71
C VAL A 430 12.61 -23.01 6.04
N SER A 431 13.03 -24.24 6.25
CA SER A 431 12.16 -25.39 6.57
C SER A 431 11.60 -25.33 8.00
#